data_c839447435daf57831d20f01da44dd81
#
_entry.id   c839447435daf57831d20f01da44dd81
#
_cell.length_a   1.000
_cell.length_b   1.000
_cell.length_c   1.000
_cell.angle_alpha   90.00
_cell.angle_beta   90.00
_cell.angle_gamma   90.00
#
_symmetry.space_group_name_H-M   'P 1'
#
loop_
_entity.id
_entity.type
_entity.pdbx_description
1 polymer ?
#
loop_
_entity_poly.entity_id
_entity_poly.type
_entity_poly.pdbx_seq_one_letter_code
_entity_poly.pdbx_strand_id
1 'polypeptide(L)'
;MKFGDFWQAVLYMPNIISVIVIGIMWAIIFSPSGIIAEVMNQLQAHAMANKIAHVFNAAGGYHVTDDVVRKLIEASGPVASQTFANPQVELKQLMLTYTPDQFVMLQHDLVNLLGTKWTPSFLAKPDVAMIPVLFVILWCWTGLYLILFLANMQKIDPQIIEAARIDGASEGQVMSRVVLPNLSGVLVNSAILCIAGSLNSFALVFAMTRGGPARVTELLSIYMYDSAFFGTPNYPLANAIALSIVILSIILIVITKLVEKRYGGRE
;
A
#
# COMPACT_ATOMS: atom_id res chain seq x y z
N MET A 1 -30.93 1.49 -1.06
CA MET A 1 -29.75 0.78 -0.51
C MET A 1 -29.42 1.40 0.83
N LYS A 2 -29.37 0.60 1.89
CA LYS A 2 -28.89 1.09 3.18
C LYS A 2 -27.40 1.41 3.04
N PHE A 3 -26.90 2.41 3.73
CA PHE A 3 -25.50 2.85 3.66
C PHE A 3 -24.49 1.67 3.83
N GLY A 4 -24.87 0.69 4.66
CA GLY A 4 -24.08 -0.53 4.86
C GLY A 4 -23.97 -1.44 3.61
N ASP A 5 -25.05 -1.60 2.84
CA ASP A 5 -25.05 -2.46 1.65
C ASP A 5 -24.14 -1.90 0.55
N PHE A 6 -24.07 -0.57 0.43
CA PHE A 6 -23.17 0.10 -0.51
C PHE A 6 -21.69 -0.19 -0.17
N TRP A 7 -21.30 -0.04 1.10
CA TRP A 7 -19.93 -0.29 1.52
C TRP A 7 -19.52 -1.76 1.43
N GLN A 8 -20.46 -2.68 1.69
CA GLN A 8 -20.23 -4.12 1.46
C GLN A 8 -19.93 -4.41 -0.02
N ALA A 9 -20.70 -3.83 -0.94
CA ALA A 9 -20.49 -4.00 -2.38
C ALA A 9 -19.13 -3.44 -2.82
N VAL A 10 -18.76 -2.24 -2.33
CA VAL A 10 -17.47 -1.59 -2.65
C VAL A 10 -16.29 -2.41 -2.12
N LEU A 11 -16.36 -2.91 -0.88
CA LEU A 11 -15.29 -3.72 -0.29
C LEU A 11 -15.17 -5.12 -0.91
N TYR A 12 -16.27 -5.66 -1.43
CA TYR A 12 -16.26 -6.96 -2.11
C TYR A 12 -15.85 -6.87 -3.59
N MET A 13 -15.95 -5.69 -4.19
CA MET A 13 -15.63 -5.47 -5.61
C MET A 13 -14.29 -6.07 -6.07
N PRO A 14 -13.18 -5.97 -5.29
CA PRO A 14 -11.91 -6.57 -5.68
C PRO A 14 -11.97 -8.08 -5.90
N ASN A 15 -12.84 -8.79 -5.19
CA ASN A 15 -12.98 -10.25 -5.33
C ASN A 15 -13.62 -10.71 -6.65
N ILE A 16 -14.28 -9.78 -7.38
CA ILE A 16 -14.92 -10.07 -8.67
C ILE A 16 -13.92 -9.97 -9.82
N ILE A 17 -12.89 -9.14 -9.65
CA ILE A 17 -11.87 -8.87 -10.67
C ILE A 17 -10.78 -9.96 -10.62
N SER A 18 -10.24 -10.33 -11.79
CA SER A 18 -9.09 -11.25 -11.82
C SER A 18 -7.93 -10.71 -10.99
N VAL A 19 -7.39 -11.53 -10.11
CA VAL A 19 -6.28 -11.17 -9.21
C VAL A 19 -5.02 -10.74 -9.98
N ILE A 20 -4.80 -11.27 -11.19
CA ILE A 20 -3.68 -10.87 -12.06
C ILE A 20 -3.91 -9.43 -12.56
N VAL A 21 -5.13 -9.11 -12.99
CA VAL A 21 -5.47 -7.76 -13.45
C VAL A 21 -5.31 -6.75 -12.32
N ILE A 22 -5.76 -7.09 -11.12
CA ILE A 22 -5.53 -6.28 -9.91
C ILE A 22 -4.03 -6.07 -9.66
N GLY A 23 -3.23 -7.14 -9.71
CA GLY A 23 -1.78 -7.06 -9.51
C GLY A 23 -1.10 -6.13 -10.51
N ILE A 24 -1.43 -6.23 -11.80
CA ILE A 24 -0.89 -5.35 -12.84
C ILE A 24 -1.35 -3.91 -12.64
N MET A 25 -2.63 -3.68 -12.35
CA MET A 25 -3.18 -2.35 -12.09
C MET A 25 -2.44 -1.66 -10.93
N TRP A 26 -2.27 -2.34 -9.82
CA TRP A 26 -1.56 -1.79 -8.67
C TRP A 26 -0.06 -1.62 -8.91
N ALA A 27 0.57 -2.51 -9.71
CA ALA A 27 1.95 -2.32 -10.13
C ALA A 27 2.13 -1.01 -10.91
N ILE A 28 1.18 -0.66 -11.79
CA ILE A 28 1.18 0.62 -12.52
C ILE A 28 0.93 1.79 -11.56
N ILE A 29 -0.03 1.68 -10.65
CA ILE A 29 -0.36 2.73 -9.67
C ILE A 29 0.85 3.07 -8.79
N PHE A 30 1.59 2.05 -8.32
CA PHE A 30 2.80 2.20 -7.50
C PHE A 30 4.09 2.44 -8.31
N SER A 31 4.01 2.48 -9.64
CA SER A 31 5.18 2.76 -10.47
C SER A 31 5.68 4.20 -10.30
N PRO A 32 6.95 4.48 -10.65
CA PRO A 32 7.50 5.84 -10.62
C PRO A 32 6.76 6.84 -11.51
N SER A 33 6.04 6.37 -12.53
CA SER A 33 5.19 7.15 -13.44
C SER A 33 3.69 6.95 -13.17
N GLY A 34 3.33 6.33 -12.06
CA GLY A 34 1.95 6.03 -11.70
C GLY A 34 1.21 7.20 -11.09
N ILE A 35 -0.10 7.00 -10.88
CA ILE A 35 -1.00 8.04 -10.35
C ILE A 35 -0.52 8.58 -8.99
N ILE A 36 0.00 7.73 -8.10
CA ILE A 36 0.50 8.16 -6.79
C ILE A 36 1.69 9.11 -6.95
N ALA A 37 2.62 8.77 -7.86
CA ALA A 37 3.76 9.64 -8.15
C ALA A 37 3.32 10.99 -8.70
N GLU A 38 2.38 10.99 -9.63
CA GLU A 38 1.85 12.22 -10.25
C GLU A 38 1.18 13.12 -9.22
N VAL A 39 0.27 12.59 -8.39
CA VAL A 39 -0.41 13.36 -7.33
C VAL A 39 0.60 13.94 -6.34
N MET A 40 1.59 13.15 -5.92
CA MET A 40 2.62 13.63 -4.99
C MET A 40 3.51 14.70 -5.63
N ASN A 41 3.86 14.57 -6.92
CA ASN A 41 4.62 15.58 -7.63
C ASN A 41 3.84 16.90 -7.75
N GLN A 42 2.53 16.84 -8.02
CA GLN A 42 1.69 18.04 -8.04
C GLN A 42 1.61 18.71 -6.67
N LEU A 43 1.44 17.94 -5.59
CA LEU A 43 1.43 18.48 -4.22
C LEU A 43 2.78 19.15 -3.86
N GLN A 44 3.89 18.54 -4.24
CA GLN A 44 5.22 19.12 -4.02
C GLN A 44 5.46 20.37 -4.88
N ALA A 45 5.01 20.36 -6.13
CA ALA A 45 5.07 21.53 -6.99
C ALA A 45 4.29 22.71 -6.40
N HIS A 46 3.07 22.47 -5.89
CA HIS A 46 2.30 23.51 -5.18
C HIS A 46 3.00 24.01 -3.90
N ALA A 47 3.55 23.10 -3.11
CA ALA A 47 4.29 23.49 -1.91
C ALA A 47 5.53 24.34 -2.25
N MET A 48 6.25 24.00 -3.33
CA MET A 48 7.40 24.75 -3.80
C MET A 48 7.00 26.11 -4.38
N ALA A 49 5.93 26.18 -5.16
CA ALA A 49 5.38 27.43 -5.66
C ALA A 49 5.06 28.41 -4.53
N ASN A 50 4.44 27.91 -3.44
CA ASN A 50 4.15 28.73 -2.27
C ASN A 50 5.41 29.24 -1.57
N LYS A 51 6.46 28.42 -1.45
CA LYS A 51 7.75 28.84 -0.90
C LYS A 51 8.42 29.90 -1.75
N ILE A 52 8.45 29.72 -3.07
CA ILE A 52 9.01 30.69 -4.02
C ILE A 52 8.25 32.01 -3.92
N ALA A 53 6.91 31.97 -3.96
CA ALA A 53 6.06 33.14 -3.81
C ALA A 53 6.34 33.89 -2.48
N HIS A 54 6.51 33.15 -1.38
CA HIS A 54 6.83 33.74 -0.08
C HIS A 54 8.17 34.47 -0.10
N VAL A 55 9.22 33.89 -0.72
CA VAL A 55 10.54 34.52 -0.83
C VAL A 55 10.45 35.83 -1.63
N PHE A 56 9.76 35.85 -2.77
CA PHE A 56 9.60 37.04 -3.58
C PHE A 56 8.73 38.11 -2.91
N ASN A 57 7.63 37.70 -2.26
CA ASN A 57 6.78 38.63 -1.51
C ASN A 57 7.53 39.30 -0.36
N ALA A 58 8.38 38.55 0.37
CA ALA A 58 9.21 39.08 1.44
C ALA A 58 10.29 40.06 0.91
N ALA A 59 10.68 39.93 -0.37
CA ALA A 59 11.62 40.83 -1.03
C ALA A 59 10.92 42.08 -1.67
N GLY A 60 9.59 42.20 -1.59
CA GLY A 60 8.83 43.29 -2.19
C GLY A 60 8.57 43.13 -3.67
N GLY A 61 8.64 41.90 -4.20
CA GLY A 61 8.39 41.60 -5.62
C GLY A 61 9.59 41.00 -6.35
N TYR A 62 9.64 41.22 -7.68
CA TYR A 62 10.73 40.70 -8.51
C TYR A 62 12.03 41.49 -8.27
N HIS A 63 12.93 40.95 -7.50
CA HIS A 63 14.28 41.47 -7.27
C HIS A 63 15.31 40.34 -7.31
N VAL A 64 16.33 40.48 -8.16
CA VAL A 64 17.42 39.51 -8.29
C VAL A 64 18.59 39.95 -7.42
N THR A 65 18.52 39.68 -6.12
CA THR A 65 19.58 39.96 -5.16
C THR A 65 20.19 38.64 -4.62
N ASP A 66 21.42 38.71 -4.13
CA ASP A 66 22.08 37.52 -3.54
C ASP A 66 21.31 36.96 -2.34
N ASP A 67 20.59 37.80 -1.60
CA ASP A 67 19.74 37.36 -0.47
C ASP A 67 18.52 36.58 -0.96
N VAL A 68 17.86 37.01 -2.05
CA VAL A 68 16.74 36.29 -2.65
C VAL A 68 17.21 34.94 -3.19
N VAL A 69 18.33 34.91 -3.91
CA VAL A 69 18.92 33.66 -4.44
C VAL A 69 19.25 32.70 -3.31
N ARG A 70 19.88 33.17 -2.22
CA ARG A 70 20.18 32.36 -1.05
C ARG A 70 18.92 31.77 -0.41
N LYS A 71 17.87 32.59 -0.19
CA LYS A 71 16.59 32.12 0.36
C LYS A 71 15.88 31.09 -0.53
N LEU A 72 15.99 31.22 -1.85
CA LEU A 72 15.48 30.22 -2.78
C LEU A 72 16.23 28.89 -2.69
N ILE A 73 17.56 28.94 -2.55
CA ILE A 73 18.40 27.75 -2.34
C ILE A 73 18.04 27.08 -1.01
N GLU A 74 17.92 27.87 0.08
CA GLU A 74 17.49 27.35 1.39
C GLU A 74 16.09 26.73 1.33
N ALA A 75 15.14 27.34 0.65
CA ALA A 75 13.77 26.84 0.48
C ALA A 75 13.69 25.54 -0.34
N SER A 76 14.59 25.37 -1.32
CA SER A 76 14.69 24.17 -2.16
C SER A 76 15.44 23.00 -1.48
N GLY A 77 16.19 23.28 -0.41
CA GLY A 77 17.00 22.27 0.31
C GLY A 77 18.07 21.66 -0.61
N PRO A 78 18.26 20.32 -0.58
CA PRO A 78 19.34 19.67 -1.33
C PRO A 78 19.13 19.68 -2.85
N VAL A 79 17.93 20.04 -3.35
CA VAL A 79 17.61 19.98 -4.79
C VAL A 79 18.42 20.97 -5.59
N ALA A 80 18.61 22.19 -5.07
CA ALA A 80 19.42 23.20 -5.76
C ALA A 80 20.85 22.71 -6.01
N SER A 81 21.49 22.06 -5.04
CA SER A 81 22.84 21.52 -5.19
C SER A 81 22.91 20.24 -6.04
N GLN A 82 21.78 19.56 -6.25
CA GLN A 82 21.70 18.44 -7.19
C GLN A 82 21.45 18.90 -8.62
N THR A 83 20.76 20.02 -8.79
CA THR A 83 20.38 20.56 -10.10
C THR A 83 21.50 21.42 -10.70
N PHE A 84 22.21 22.17 -9.88
CA PHE A 84 23.24 23.12 -10.28
C PHE A 84 24.60 22.78 -9.68
N ALA A 85 25.67 22.89 -10.47
CA ALA A 85 27.02 22.72 -9.99
C ALA A 85 27.43 23.86 -9.03
N ASN A 86 27.01 25.09 -9.36
CA ASN A 86 27.14 26.26 -8.48
C ASN A 86 25.78 26.97 -8.36
N PRO A 87 24.92 26.54 -7.40
CA PRO A 87 23.55 27.02 -7.32
C PRO A 87 23.40 28.53 -7.22
N GLN A 88 24.33 29.20 -6.53
CA GLN A 88 24.24 30.63 -6.29
C GLN A 88 24.48 31.45 -7.55
N VAL A 89 25.43 31.03 -8.37
CA VAL A 89 25.78 31.73 -9.64
C VAL A 89 24.78 31.41 -10.73
N GLU A 90 24.48 30.11 -10.91
CA GLU A 90 23.65 29.65 -12.02
C GLU A 90 22.19 30.04 -11.82
N LEU A 91 21.64 29.97 -10.59
CA LEU A 91 20.29 30.43 -10.30
C LEU A 91 20.15 31.94 -10.47
N LYS A 92 21.16 32.71 -10.05
CA LYS A 92 21.19 34.17 -10.27
C LYS A 92 21.24 34.50 -11.75
N GLN A 93 22.08 33.83 -12.54
CA GLN A 93 22.12 34.00 -13.98
C GLN A 93 20.78 33.67 -14.65
N LEU A 94 20.16 32.54 -14.26
CA LEU A 94 18.85 32.16 -14.75
C LEU A 94 17.81 33.25 -14.46
N MET A 95 17.76 33.76 -13.23
CA MET A 95 16.81 34.80 -12.85
C MET A 95 17.03 36.10 -13.64
N LEU A 96 18.28 36.45 -13.96
CA LEU A 96 18.61 37.63 -14.75
C LEU A 96 18.22 37.53 -16.23
N THR A 97 17.90 36.33 -16.74
CA THR A 97 17.38 36.16 -18.12
C THR A 97 15.93 36.57 -18.28
N TYR A 98 15.19 36.70 -17.16
CA TYR A 98 13.78 37.10 -17.19
C TYR A 98 13.62 38.58 -16.90
N THR A 99 12.64 39.19 -17.55
CA THR A 99 12.20 40.56 -17.26
C THR A 99 11.12 40.55 -16.17
N PRO A 100 10.85 41.71 -15.50
CA PRO A 100 9.76 41.77 -14.50
C PRO A 100 8.39 41.33 -15.06
N ASP A 101 8.13 41.58 -16.34
CA ASP A 101 6.88 41.18 -17.00
C ASP A 101 6.79 39.66 -17.19
N GLN A 102 7.91 38.96 -17.17
CA GLN A 102 8.00 37.49 -17.27
C GLN A 102 8.05 36.79 -15.91
N PHE A 103 7.74 37.48 -14.83
CA PHE A 103 7.86 36.97 -13.45
C PHE A 103 7.08 35.67 -13.22
N VAL A 104 5.88 35.54 -13.80
CA VAL A 104 5.07 34.32 -13.71
C VAL A 104 5.76 33.13 -14.39
N MET A 105 6.40 33.37 -15.54
CA MET A 105 7.16 32.33 -16.25
C MET A 105 8.38 31.91 -15.43
N LEU A 106 9.11 32.86 -14.85
CA LEU A 106 10.23 32.57 -13.95
C LEU A 106 9.78 31.73 -12.76
N GLN A 107 8.67 32.07 -12.11
CA GLN A 107 8.16 31.27 -10.99
C GLN A 107 7.85 29.82 -11.39
N HIS A 108 7.24 29.63 -12.55
CA HIS A 108 6.96 28.30 -13.10
C HIS A 108 8.25 27.52 -13.37
N ASP A 109 9.25 28.15 -13.97
CA ASP A 109 10.52 27.48 -14.27
C ASP A 109 11.33 27.18 -12.99
N LEU A 110 11.28 28.06 -11.99
CA LEU A 110 11.87 27.80 -10.69
C LEU A 110 11.18 26.63 -9.97
N VAL A 111 9.86 26.50 -10.05
CA VAL A 111 9.15 25.34 -9.50
C VAL A 111 9.58 24.05 -10.20
N ASN A 112 9.74 24.07 -11.53
CA ASN A 112 10.17 22.90 -12.30
C ASN A 112 11.63 22.51 -12.02
N LEU A 113 12.52 23.47 -11.79
CA LEU A 113 13.94 23.24 -11.55
C LEU A 113 14.25 22.90 -10.08
N LEU A 114 13.60 23.59 -9.15
CA LEU A 114 13.85 23.46 -7.71
C LEU A 114 12.84 22.56 -6.99
N GLY A 115 11.74 22.19 -7.65
CA GLY A 115 10.78 21.22 -7.17
C GLY A 115 11.36 19.83 -7.21
N THR A 116 11.30 19.12 -6.10
CA THR A 116 11.66 17.69 -6.04
C THR A 116 10.69 16.91 -6.93
N LYS A 117 11.21 16.26 -7.97
CA LYS A 117 10.44 15.19 -8.63
C LYS A 117 10.45 13.97 -7.69
N TRP A 118 9.34 13.74 -7.07
CA TRP A 118 9.17 12.54 -6.26
C TRP A 118 8.99 11.34 -7.19
N THR A 119 10.01 10.53 -7.28
CA THR A 119 9.95 9.25 -8.00
C THR A 119 9.85 8.12 -6.97
N PRO A 120 8.64 7.80 -6.51
CA PRO A 120 8.47 6.74 -5.54
C PRO A 120 8.81 5.42 -6.22
N SER A 121 9.88 4.83 -5.80
CA SER A 121 10.23 3.48 -6.21
C SER A 121 9.76 2.48 -5.15
N PHE A 122 8.46 2.54 -4.78
CA PHE A 122 7.91 1.66 -3.76
C PHE A 122 8.18 0.18 -4.04
N LEU A 123 7.95 -0.24 -5.29
CA LEU A 123 8.16 -1.63 -5.68
C LEU A 123 9.61 -1.92 -6.09
N ALA A 124 10.49 -0.91 -6.21
CA ALA A 124 11.89 -1.09 -6.59
C ALA A 124 12.87 -1.00 -5.42
N LYS A 125 12.45 -0.52 -4.25
CA LYS A 125 13.29 -0.43 -3.04
C LYS A 125 13.03 -1.64 -2.15
N PRO A 126 14.06 -2.46 -1.81
CA PRO A 126 13.90 -3.64 -0.96
C PRO A 126 13.23 -3.34 0.39
N ASP A 127 13.60 -2.23 1.03
CA ASP A 127 13.13 -1.88 2.38
C ASP A 127 11.62 -1.59 2.46
N VAL A 128 11.00 -1.19 1.36
CA VAL A 128 9.59 -0.77 1.34
C VAL A 128 8.70 -1.57 0.40
N ALA A 129 9.27 -2.39 -0.49
CA ALA A 129 8.51 -3.10 -1.54
C ALA A 129 7.41 -4.02 -0.99
N MET A 130 7.59 -4.56 0.21
CA MET A 130 6.60 -5.42 0.84
C MET A 130 5.34 -4.64 1.28
N ILE A 131 5.45 -3.34 1.61
CA ILE A 131 4.33 -2.54 2.12
C ILE A 131 3.19 -2.43 1.10
N PRO A 132 3.41 -1.97 -0.16
CA PRO A 132 2.35 -1.92 -1.16
C PRO A 132 1.79 -3.32 -1.51
N VAL A 133 2.63 -4.36 -1.50
CA VAL A 133 2.18 -5.73 -1.75
C VAL A 133 1.20 -6.19 -0.66
N LEU A 134 1.56 -6.00 0.62
CA LEU A 134 0.68 -6.32 1.75
C LEU A 134 -0.60 -5.48 1.74
N PHE A 135 -0.51 -4.20 1.41
CA PHE A 135 -1.69 -3.33 1.27
C PHE A 135 -2.68 -3.90 0.25
N VAL A 136 -2.21 -4.29 -0.93
CA VAL A 136 -3.07 -4.84 -1.99
C VAL A 136 -3.66 -6.19 -1.58
N ILE A 137 -2.88 -7.06 -0.95
CA ILE A 137 -3.36 -8.34 -0.42
C ILE A 137 -4.48 -8.11 0.59
N LEU A 138 -4.27 -7.24 1.57
CA LEU A 138 -5.27 -6.92 2.58
C LEU A 138 -6.54 -6.34 1.93
N TRP A 139 -6.40 -5.40 1.01
CA TRP A 139 -7.53 -4.80 0.30
C TRP A 139 -8.32 -5.83 -0.50
N CYS A 140 -7.64 -6.71 -1.24
CA CYS A 140 -8.29 -7.75 -2.03
C CYS A 140 -9.11 -8.72 -1.18
N TRP A 141 -8.57 -9.17 -0.05
CA TRP A 141 -9.18 -10.24 0.74
C TRP A 141 -10.13 -9.75 1.83
N THR A 142 -10.05 -8.47 2.24
CA THR A 142 -10.89 -7.89 3.29
C THR A 142 -12.38 -8.08 2.99
N GLY A 143 -12.81 -7.86 1.75
CA GLY A 143 -14.22 -7.98 1.36
C GLY A 143 -14.79 -9.40 1.56
N LEU A 144 -14.00 -10.43 1.23
CA LEU A 144 -14.40 -11.82 1.40
C LEU A 144 -14.64 -12.14 2.89
N TYR A 145 -13.66 -11.80 3.75
CA TYR A 145 -13.77 -12.06 5.18
C TYR A 145 -14.86 -11.23 5.82
N LEU A 146 -15.05 -9.98 5.40
CA LEU A 146 -16.13 -9.13 5.89
C LEU A 146 -17.50 -9.78 5.66
N ILE A 147 -17.78 -10.27 4.44
CA ILE A 147 -19.04 -10.94 4.13
C ILE A 147 -19.18 -12.24 4.93
N LEU A 148 -18.10 -13.02 5.05
CA LEU A 148 -18.09 -14.25 5.81
C LEU A 148 -18.45 -14.02 7.28
N PHE A 149 -17.87 -13.00 7.92
CA PHE A 149 -18.19 -12.64 9.30
C PHE A 149 -19.60 -12.09 9.45
N LEU A 150 -20.02 -11.18 8.57
CA LEU A 150 -21.39 -10.61 8.62
C LEU A 150 -22.46 -11.67 8.47
N ALA A 151 -22.30 -12.61 7.51
CA ALA A 151 -23.25 -13.70 7.32
C ALA A 151 -23.36 -14.61 8.53
N ASN A 152 -22.27 -14.83 9.28
CA ASN A 152 -22.32 -15.64 10.49
C ASN A 152 -22.78 -14.85 11.72
N MET A 153 -22.51 -13.53 11.80
CA MET A 153 -23.11 -12.68 12.83
C MET A 153 -24.64 -12.65 12.74
N GLN A 154 -25.21 -12.68 11.52
CA GLN A 154 -26.66 -12.69 11.31
C GLN A 154 -27.33 -14.00 11.77
N LYS A 155 -26.57 -15.06 12.02
CA LYS A 155 -27.09 -16.33 12.54
C LYS A 155 -27.19 -16.36 14.07
N ILE A 156 -26.57 -15.38 14.74
CA ILE A 156 -26.67 -15.28 16.20
C ILE A 156 -28.09 -14.84 16.55
N ASP A 157 -28.73 -15.58 17.48
CA ASP A 157 -30.08 -15.26 17.91
C ASP A 157 -30.12 -13.84 18.52
N PRO A 158 -30.93 -12.93 18.00
CA PRO A 158 -31.08 -11.59 18.56
C PRO A 158 -31.48 -11.58 20.03
N GLN A 159 -32.21 -12.59 20.49
CA GLN A 159 -32.65 -12.69 21.89
C GLN A 159 -31.46 -12.82 22.87
N ILE A 160 -30.36 -13.49 22.46
CA ILE A 160 -29.16 -13.61 23.29
C ILE A 160 -28.50 -12.22 23.45
N ILE A 161 -28.48 -11.43 22.38
CA ILE A 161 -27.92 -10.07 22.41
C ILE A 161 -28.80 -9.14 23.27
N GLU A 162 -30.12 -9.25 23.11
CA GLU A 162 -31.07 -8.46 23.91
C GLU A 162 -31.02 -8.82 25.38
N ALA A 163 -30.95 -10.10 25.74
CA ALA A 163 -30.78 -10.55 27.12
C ALA A 163 -29.53 -9.97 27.77
N ALA A 164 -28.39 -10.03 27.07
CA ALA A 164 -27.14 -9.44 27.57
C ALA A 164 -27.25 -7.93 27.81
N ARG A 165 -27.99 -7.19 26.96
CA ARG A 165 -28.25 -5.75 27.14
C ARG A 165 -29.17 -5.48 28.34
N ILE A 166 -30.16 -6.32 28.56
CA ILE A 166 -31.06 -6.22 29.75
C ILE A 166 -30.26 -6.46 31.02
N ASP A 167 -29.29 -7.39 31.00
CA ASP A 167 -28.36 -7.65 32.09
C ASP A 167 -27.34 -6.52 32.34
N GLY A 168 -27.43 -5.41 31.57
CA GLY A 168 -26.59 -4.22 31.73
C GLY A 168 -25.22 -4.31 31.03
N ALA A 169 -25.02 -5.26 30.11
CA ALA A 169 -23.77 -5.35 29.36
C ALA A 169 -23.62 -4.16 28.39
N SER A 170 -22.46 -3.53 28.41
CA SER A 170 -22.10 -2.52 27.39
C SER A 170 -21.90 -3.17 26.02
N GLU A 171 -22.00 -2.41 24.92
CA GLU A 171 -21.79 -2.91 23.54
C GLU A 171 -20.45 -3.62 23.36
N GLY A 172 -19.37 -3.13 24.03
CA GLY A 172 -18.07 -3.78 24.03
C GLY A 172 -18.08 -5.15 24.77
N GLN A 173 -18.88 -5.27 25.83
CA GLN A 173 -19.06 -6.54 26.55
C GLN A 173 -19.92 -7.50 25.74
N VAL A 174 -20.98 -7.03 25.08
CA VAL A 174 -21.78 -7.83 24.14
C VAL A 174 -20.88 -8.37 23.02
N MET A 175 -20.07 -7.51 22.41
CA MET A 175 -19.14 -7.94 21.35
C MET A 175 -18.14 -8.99 21.84
N SER A 176 -17.47 -8.74 22.96
CA SER A 176 -16.37 -9.59 23.44
C SER A 176 -16.83 -10.88 24.13
N ARG A 177 -17.99 -10.86 24.83
CA ARG A 177 -18.45 -12.00 25.63
C ARG A 177 -19.57 -12.81 24.99
N VAL A 178 -20.28 -12.22 24.01
CA VAL A 178 -21.39 -12.88 23.32
C VAL A 178 -21.04 -13.11 21.84
N VAL A 179 -20.78 -12.06 21.09
CA VAL A 179 -20.61 -12.18 19.62
C VAL A 179 -19.32 -12.92 19.24
N LEU A 180 -18.16 -12.50 19.77
CA LEU A 180 -16.87 -13.10 19.41
C LEU A 180 -16.77 -14.59 19.75
N PRO A 181 -17.22 -15.08 20.93
CA PRO A 181 -17.23 -16.52 21.21
C PRO A 181 -18.12 -17.30 20.25
N ASN A 182 -19.30 -16.78 19.89
CA ASN A 182 -20.19 -17.42 18.92
C ASN A 182 -19.62 -17.45 17.49
N LEU A 183 -18.64 -16.59 17.17
CA LEU A 183 -17.93 -16.57 15.89
C LEU A 183 -16.63 -17.39 15.90
N SER A 184 -16.31 -18.11 16.97
CA SER A 184 -15.03 -18.84 17.12
C SER A 184 -14.78 -19.82 15.96
N GLY A 185 -15.78 -20.59 15.53
CA GLY A 185 -15.68 -21.48 14.40
C GLY A 185 -15.41 -20.77 13.07
N VAL A 186 -16.03 -19.60 12.88
CA VAL A 186 -15.77 -18.75 11.69
C VAL A 186 -14.36 -18.18 11.70
N LEU A 187 -13.86 -17.78 12.86
CA LEU A 187 -12.49 -17.27 13.03
C LEU A 187 -11.47 -18.35 12.63
N VAL A 188 -11.66 -19.58 13.08
CA VAL A 188 -10.77 -20.69 12.74
C VAL A 188 -10.83 -21.03 11.25
N ASN A 189 -12.04 -21.12 10.68
CA ASN A 189 -12.20 -21.38 9.26
C ASN A 189 -11.56 -20.25 8.40
N SER A 190 -11.72 -19.00 8.82
CA SER A 190 -11.06 -17.86 8.18
C SER A 190 -9.54 -17.94 8.27
N ALA A 191 -9.00 -18.35 9.44
CA ALA A 191 -7.56 -18.53 9.62
C ALA A 191 -7.01 -19.63 8.71
N ILE A 192 -7.74 -20.76 8.56
CA ILE A 192 -7.36 -21.83 7.63
C ILE A 192 -7.34 -21.34 6.20
N LEU A 193 -8.37 -20.59 5.78
CA LEU A 193 -8.43 -20.00 4.44
C LEU A 193 -7.30 -18.98 4.21
N CYS A 194 -6.98 -18.16 5.21
CA CYS A 194 -5.85 -17.24 5.17
C CYS A 194 -4.51 -17.97 4.98
N ILE A 195 -4.27 -19.02 5.77
CA ILE A 195 -3.05 -19.82 5.68
C ILE A 195 -2.92 -20.47 4.30
N ALA A 196 -3.96 -21.15 3.84
CA ALA A 196 -3.97 -21.78 2.53
C ALA A 196 -3.80 -20.77 1.40
N GLY A 197 -4.50 -19.63 1.49
CA GLY A 197 -4.40 -18.53 0.52
C GLY A 197 -3.03 -17.87 0.49
N SER A 198 -2.40 -17.63 1.64
CA SER A 198 -1.08 -16.97 1.71
C SER A 198 0.03 -17.80 1.08
N LEU A 199 0.01 -19.12 1.29
CA LEU A 199 0.99 -20.03 0.70
C LEU A 199 0.81 -20.18 -0.82
N ASN A 200 -0.41 -19.97 -1.32
CA ASN A 200 -0.76 -20.06 -2.74
C ASN A 200 -0.90 -18.68 -3.42
N SER A 201 -0.52 -17.58 -2.77
CA SER A 201 -0.67 -16.21 -3.30
C SER A 201 0.31 -15.86 -4.43
N PHE A 202 0.57 -16.80 -5.33
CA PHE A 202 1.49 -16.64 -6.46
C PHE A 202 1.08 -15.48 -7.37
N ALA A 203 -0.15 -15.52 -7.89
CA ALA A 203 -0.58 -14.71 -9.02
C ALA A 203 -0.49 -13.20 -8.77
N LEU A 204 -0.90 -12.72 -7.58
CA LEU A 204 -0.87 -11.31 -7.23
C LEU A 204 0.56 -10.78 -7.10
N VAL A 205 1.38 -11.47 -6.29
CA VAL A 205 2.76 -11.03 -6.03
C VAL A 205 3.61 -11.14 -7.28
N PHE A 206 3.41 -12.20 -8.07
CA PHE A 206 4.08 -12.35 -9.36
C PHE A 206 3.71 -11.23 -10.34
N ALA A 207 2.44 -10.85 -10.44
CA ALA A 207 1.98 -9.76 -11.30
C ALA A 207 2.49 -8.39 -10.84
N MET A 208 2.63 -8.14 -9.52
CA MET A 208 3.08 -6.87 -8.97
C MET A 208 4.59 -6.68 -9.02
N THR A 209 5.36 -7.68 -8.58
CA THR A 209 6.80 -7.54 -8.31
C THR A 209 7.64 -8.66 -8.87
N ARG A 210 7.03 -9.77 -9.26
CA ARG A 210 7.74 -11.00 -9.67
C ARG A 210 8.75 -11.47 -8.62
N GLY A 211 8.45 -11.23 -7.33
CA GLY A 211 9.32 -11.57 -6.21
C GLY A 211 10.40 -10.54 -5.88
N GLY A 212 10.60 -9.51 -6.74
CA GLY A 212 11.60 -8.45 -6.56
C GLY A 212 11.17 -7.31 -5.64
N PRO A 213 12.03 -6.32 -5.42
CA PRO A 213 13.45 -6.28 -5.73
C PRO A 213 14.28 -7.17 -4.79
N ALA A 214 15.45 -7.60 -5.19
CA ALA A 214 16.37 -8.41 -4.37
C ALA A 214 15.70 -9.61 -3.66
N ARG A 215 14.65 -10.18 -4.23
CA ARG A 215 13.85 -11.32 -3.71
C ARG A 215 13.10 -11.05 -2.40
N VAL A 216 12.93 -9.78 -1.97
CA VAL A 216 12.27 -9.47 -0.68
C VAL A 216 10.76 -9.73 -0.67
N THR A 217 10.12 -9.79 -1.84
CA THR A 217 8.70 -10.15 -1.97
C THR A 217 8.52 -11.56 -2.53
N GLU A 218 9.59 -12.37 -2.60
CA GLU A 218 9.53 -13.69 -3.18
C GLU A 218 8.81 -14.67 -2.25
N LEU A 219 7.78 -15.30 -2.79
CA LEU A 219 7.08 -16.38 -2.14
C LEU A 219 7.69 -17.74 -2.54
N LEU A 220 7.50 -18.76 -1.72
CA LEU A 220 7.91 -20.13 -2.05
C LEU A 220 7.31 -20.60 -3.38
N SER A 221 6.09 -20.18 -3.70
CA SER A 221 5.42 -20.48 -4.98
C SER A 221 6.09 -19.79 -6.18
N ILE A 222 6.64 -18.58 -6.01
CA ILE A 222 7.42 -17.89 -7.05
C ILE A 222 8.77 -18.58 -7.22
N TYR A 223 9.44 -18.91 -6.13
CA TYR A 223 10.71 -19.63 -6.16
C TYR A 223 10.59 -21.02 -6.83
N MET A 224 9.49 -21.74 -6.54
CA MET A 224 9.16 -22.99 -7.21
C MET A 224 8.99 -22.78 -8.72
N TYR A 225 8.22 -21.77 -9.12
CA TYR A 225 7.97 -21.44 -10.53
C TYR A 225 9.27 -21.09 -11.27
N ASP A 226 10.08 -20.21 -10.68
CA ASP A 226 11.35 -19.81 -11.28
C ASP A 226 12.32 -20.99 -11.39
N SER A 227 12.36 -21.88 -10.38
CA SER A 227 13.18 -23.09 -10.43
C SER A 227 12.75 -24.08 -11.53
N ALA A 228 11.46 -24.10 -11.89
CA ALA A 228 10.94 -24.99 -12.91
C ALA A 228 11.07 -24.42 -14.33
N PHE A 229 10.89 -23.09 -14.51
CA PHE A 229 10.64 -22.49 -15.82
C PHE A 229 11.62 -21.37 -16.20
N PHE A 230 12.46 -20.88 -15.25
CA PHE A 230 13.40 -19.81 -15.53
C PHE A 230 14.86 -20.30 -15.47
N GLY A 231 15.68 -19.80 -16.39
CA GLY A 231 17.09 -20.17 -16.50
C GLY A 231 17.28 -21.62 -16.89
N THR A 232 18.15 -22.37 -16.17
CA THR A 232 18.32 -23.81 -16.34
C THR A 232 17.27 -24.51 -15.47
N PRO A 233 16.24 -25.18 -16.06
CA PRO A 233 15.17 -25.82 -15.30
C PRO A 233 15.70 -26.87 -14.31
N ASN A 234 15.28 -26.77 -13.07
CA ASN A 234 15.59 -27.72 -12.01
C ASN A 234 14.29 -28.31 -11.44
N TYR A 235 13.70 -29.24 -12.18
CA TYR A 235 12.45 -29.88 -11.79
C TYR A 235 12.51 -30.63 -10.45
N PRO A 236 13.62 -31.32 -10.08
CA PRO A 236 13.75 -31.91 -8.76
C PRO A 236 13.61 -30.89 -7.63
N LEU A 237 14.28 -29.73 -7.74
CA LEU A 237 14.17 -28.65 -6.76
C LEU A 237 12.75 -28.07 -6.71
N ALA A 238 12.15 -27.78 -7.87
CA ALA A 238 10.79 -27.26 -7.95
C ALA A 238 9.78 -28.20 -7.29
N ASN A 239 9.88 -29.51 -7.54
CA ASN A 239 9.04 -30.53 -6.90
C ASN A 239 9.27 -30.62 -5.38
N ALA A 240 10.51 -30.50 -4.93
CA ALA A 240 10.82 -30.48 -3.49
C ALA A 240 10.20 -29.26 -2.79
N ILE A 241 10.26 -28.06 -3.44
CA ILE A 241 9.61 -26.85 -2.92
C ILE A 241 8.08 -27.03 -2.91
N ALA A 242 7.47 -27.55 -3.98
CA ALA A 242 6.04 -27.82 -4.04
C ALA A 242 5.58 -28.74 -2.89
N LEU A 243 6.32 -29.86 -2.68
CA LEU A 243 6.03 -30.77 -1.59
C LEU A 243 6.18 -30.09 -0.22
N SER A 244 7.21 -29.25 -0.05
CA SER A 244 7.41 -28.46 1.18
C SER A 244 6.25 -27.52 1.48
N ILE A 245 5.70 -26.84 0.45
CA ILE A 245 4.51 -25.99 0.59
C ILE A 245 3.31 -26.80 1.06
N VAL A 246 3.08 -27.98 0.49
CA VAL A 246 1.98 -28.86 0.89
C VAL A 246 2.13 -29.34 2.35
N ILE A 247 3.31 -29.81 2.71
CA ILE A 247 3.60 -30.27 4.09
C ILE A 247 3.40 -29.11 5.07
N LEU A 248 3.95 -27.93 4.78
CA LEU A 248 3.81 -26.75 5.63
C LEU A 248 2.33 -26.35 5.78
N SER A 249 1.56 -26.38 4.68
CA SER A 249 0.12 -26.10 4.71
C SER A 249 -0.63 -27.07 5.64
N ILE A 250 -0.36 -28.36 5.51
CA ILE A 250 -0.99 -29.40 6.36
C ILE A 250 -0.64 -29.17 7.83
N ILE A 251 0.63 -28.93 8.15
CA ILE A 251 1.07 -28.67 9.52
C ILE A 251 0.33 -27.47 10.11
N LEU A 252 0.28 -26.35 9.39
CA LEU A 252 -0.39 -25.15 9.87
C LEU A 252 -1.90 -25.34 10.04
N ILE A 253 -2.56 -26.05 9.12
CA ILE A 253 -3.99 -26.38 9.23
C ILE A 253 -4.25 -27.29 10.44
N VAL A 254 -3.42 -28.30 10.65
CA VAL A 254 -3.55 -29.20 11.81
C VAL A 254 -3.36 -28.42 13.12
N ILE A 255 -2.35 -27.55 13.21
CA ILE A 255 -2.14 -26.70 14.38
C ILE A 255 -3.37 -25.83 14.63
N THR A 256 -3.92 -25.20 13.60
CA THR A 256 -5.11 -24.33 13.72
C THR A 256 -6.31 -25.13 14.24
N LYS A 257 -6.53 -26.34 13.72
CA LYS A 257 -7.59 -27.26 14.19
C LYS A 257 -7.38 -27.72 15.64
N LEU A 258 -6.15 -27.98 16.05
CA LEU A 258 -5.84 -28.35 17.44
C LEU A 258 -6.09 -27.17 18.40
N VAL A 259 -5.74 -25.96 18.00
CA VAL A 259 -6.02 -24.73 18.76
C VAL A 259 -7.53 -24.52 18.90
N GLU A 260 -8.29 -24.70 17.81
CA GLU A 260 -9.76 -24.65 17.85
C GLU A 260 -10.33 -25.63 18.90
N LYS A 261 -9.90 -26.88 18.83
CA LYS A 261 -10.38 -27.92 19.76
C LYS A 261 -10.05 -27.61 21.23
N ARG A 262 -8.95 -26.88 21.49
CA ARG A 262 -8.51 -26.53 22.84
C ARG A 262 -9.17 -25.29 23.41
N TYR A 263 -9.42 -24.28 22.55
CA TYR A 263 -9.88 -22.95 22.95
C TYR A 263 -11.23 -22.56 22.31
N GLY A 264 -11.65 -23.20 21.22
CA GLY A 264 -12.95 -23.04 20.62
C GLY A 264 -13.99 -23.65 21.53
N GLY A 265 -14.82 -22.82 22.11
CA GLY A 265 -15.76 -23.18 23.15
C GLY A 265 -16.62 -24.39 22.81
N ARG A 266 -16.95 -25.09 23.87
CA ARG A 266 -17.89 -26.20 23.90
C ARG A 266 -19.16 -25.88 23.11
N GLU A 267 -19.41 -26.64 22.03
CA GLU A 267 -20.75 -26.81 21.53
C GLU A 267 -21.62 -27.53 22.56
#